data_0c02808eaf1f8ea85f473ee878c59791
#
_entry.id   0c02808eaf1f8ea85f473ee878c59791
#
_cell.length_a   1.000
_cell.length_b   1.000
_cell.length_c   1.000
_cell.angle_alpha   90.00
_cell.angle_beta   90.00
_cell.angle_gamma   90.00
#
_symmetry.space_group_name_H-M   'P 1'
#
loop_
_entity.id
_entity.type
_entity.pdbx_description
1 polymer ?
#
loop_
_entity_poly.entity_id
_entity_poly.type
_entity_poly.pdbx_seq_one_letter_code
_entity_poly.pdbx_strand_id
1 'polypeptide(L)'
;ILVPFALWGDAFDAYGASLLDDASPSAGLALTLVVLLASDLLLPIPSSILAVGTGAVFGTAVGTAIIAVGFSVGAWVGYEVGRSAGRAGVKRWVDDAPRERLEVFAAKHGAGLLLAMRAVPVLAEASVVVAGSSGMARARVLAVTTAANIIIALVYAASGSISADTGSLELAAMAGVGIPGLAMLATTRFRRD
;
A
#
# COMPACT_ATOMS: atom_id res chain seq x y z
N ILE A 1 7.39 -7.48 11.09
CA ILE A 1 7.25 -6.20 10.36
C ILE A 1 7.65 -5.02 11.25
N LEU A 2 7.24 -4.94 12.53
CA LEU A 2 7.57 -3.80 13.41
C LEU A 2 9.06 -3.72 13.82
N VAL A 3 9.74 -4.84 13.95
CA VAL A 3 11.15 -4.87 14.39
C VAL A 3 12.13 -4.31 13.34
N PRO A 4 12.05 -4.70 12.04
CA PRO A 4 12.87 -4.07 11.01
C PRO A 4 12.58 -2.57 10.85
N PHE A 5 11.30 -2.16 10.94
CA PHE A 5 10.92 -0.75 10.87
C PHE A 5 11.52 0.08 12.02
N ALA A 6 11.55 -0.46 13.23
CA ALA A 6 12.15 0.22 14.39
C ALA A 6 13.68 0.33 14.32
N LEU A 7 14.34 -0.57 13.55
CA LEU A 7 15.82 -0.60 13.46
C LEU A 7 16.36 0.19 12.25
N TRP A 8 15.62 0.24 11.15
CA TRP A 8 16.08 0.80 9.87
C TRP A 8 15.11 1.78 9.23
N GLY A 9 13.97 2.10 9.87
CA GLY A 9 12.96 3.02 9.34
C GLY A 9 13.57 4.36 8.93
N ASP A 10 14.31 5.00 9.81
CA ASP A 10 14.95 6.29 9.54
C ASP A 10 15.96 6.24 8.39
N ALA A 11 16.68 5.12 8.22
CA ALA A 11 17.61 4.94 7.10
C ALA A 11 16.88 4.75 5.76
N PHE A 12 15.76 4.04 5.77
CA PHE A 12 14.91 3.88 4.58
C PHE A 12 14.18 5.18 4.23
N ASP A 13 13.74 5.94 5.23
CA ASP A 13 13.13 7.26 5.03
C ASP A 13 14.13 8.25 4.40
N ALA A 14 15.34 8.30 4.93
CA ALA A 14 16.42 9.13 4.40
C ALA A 14 16.83 8.72 2.98
N TYR A 15 16.91 7.41 2.70
CA TYR A 15 17.21 6.91 1.36
C TYR A 15 16.08 7.20 0.37
N GLY A 16 14.82 7.00 0.77
CA GLY A 16 13.66 7.32 -0.05
C GLY A 16 13.57 8.81 -0.39
N ALA A 17 13.86 9.69 0.57
CA ALA A 17 13.93 11.13 0.34
C ALA A 17 15.09 11.48 -0.60
N SER A 18 16.28 10.92 -0.39
CA SER A 18 17.45 11.20 -1.24
C SER A 18 17.30 10.74 -2.69
N LEU A 19 16.50 9.69 -2.94
CA LEU A 19 16.18 9.26 -4.31
C LEU A 19 15.31 10.27 -5.06
N LEU A 20 14.60 11.13 -4.34
CA LEU A 20 13.65 12.09 -4.88
C LEU A 20 14.22 13.53 -4.89
N ASP A 21 15.24 13.79 -4.06
CA ASP A 21 15.98 15.05 -4.09
C ASP A 21 16.73 15.17 -5.42
N ASP A 22 16.50 16.26 -6.15
CA ASP A 22 17.07 16.53 -7.48
C ASP A 22 16.71 15.48 -8.57
N ALA A 23 15.73 14.62 -8.33
CA ALA A 23 15.33 13.60 -9.29
C ALA A 23 14.63 14.18 -10.51
N SER A 24 15.21 13.96 -11.69
CA SER A 24 14.55 14.25 -12.97
C SER A 24 13.70 13.04 -13.42
N PRO A 25 12.52 13.27 -14.02
CA PRO A 25 11.69 12.18 -14.54
C PRO A 25 12.46 11.35 -15.57
N SER A 26 12.64 10.06 -15.29
CA SER A 26 13.28 9.11 -16.18
C SER A 26 12.63 7.73 -16.08
N ALA A 27 12.77 6.94 -17.16
CA ALA A 27 12.25 5.56 -17.16
C ALA A 27 12.94 4.68 -16.10
N GLY A 28 14.23 4.91 -15.84
CA GLY A 28 14.98 4.20 -14.81
C GLY A 28 14.43 4.48 -13.41
N LEU A 29 14.18 5.75 -13.08
CA LEU A 29 13.58 6.14 -11.81
C LEU A 29 12.16 5.58 -11.67
N ALA A 30 11.33 5.65 -12.73
CA ALA A 30 9.98 5.09 -12.72
C ALA A 30 9.99 3.59 -12.42
N LEU A 31 10.88 2.82 -13.03
CA LEU A 31 11.03 1.39 -12.78
C LEU A 31 11.49 1.12 -11.33
N THR A 32 12.45 1.89 -10.83
CA THR A 32 12.93 1.79 -9.44
C THR A 32 11.79 2.01 -8.47
N LEU A 33 10.97 3.06 -8.67
CA LEU A 33 9.83 3.36 -7.83
C LEU A 33 8.75 2.25 -7.88
N VAL A 34 8.47 1.70 -9.06
CA VAL A 34 7.57 0.53 -9.19
C VAL A 34 8.09 -0.65 -8.36
N VAL A 35 9.39 -0.96 -8.46
CA VAL A 35 9.99 -2.08 -7.70
C VAL A 35 9.95 -1.82 -6.20
N LEU A 36 10.29 -0.62 -5.75
CA LEU A 36 10.24 -0.26 -4.33
C LEU A 36 8.81 -0.34 -3.79
N LEU A 37 7.83 0.25 -4.47
CA LEU A 37 6.42 0.21 -4.08
C LEU A 37 5.84 -1.22 -4.13
N ALA A 38 6.31 -2.06 -5.05
CA ALA A 38 5.92 -3.47 -5.11
C ALA A 38 6.53 -4.31 -3.99
N SER A 39 7.69 -3.92 -3.48
CA SER A 39 8.40 -4.64 -2.40
C SER A 39 7.98 -4.23 -0.99
N ASP A 40 7.07 -3.28 -0.83
CA ASP A 40 6.53 -2.79 0.44
C ASP A 40 6.02 -3.91 1.37
N LEU A 41 5.43 -4.96 0.79
CA LEU A 41 5.04 -6.17 1.54
C LEU A 41 6.22 -6.88 2.23
N LEU A 42 7.41 -6.85 1.61
CA LEU A 42 8.59 -7.60 2.04
C LEU A 42 9.57 -6.75 2.84
N LEU A 43 9.64 -5.47 2.52
CA LEU A 43 10.54 -4.49 3.09
C LEU A 43 9.74 -3.39 3.80
N PRO A 44 10.15 -2.94 4.98
CA PRO A 44 9.50 -1.85 5.69
C PRO A 44 9.84 -0.50 5.03
N ILE A 45 9.31 -0.27 3.84
CA ILE A 45 9.52 0.95 3.07
C ILE A 45 8.38 1.93 3.36
N PRO A 46 8.66 3.23 3.56
CA PRO A 46 7.62 4.25 3.73
C PRO A 46 6.93 4.54 2.38
N SER A 47 6.12 3.60 1.93
CA SER A 47 5.46 3.63 0.61
C SER A 47 4.63 4.89 0.38
N SER A 48 4.07 5.49 1.43
CA SER A 48 3.33 6.75 1.34
C SER A 48 4.24 7.93 0.97
N ILE A 49 5.46 8.01 1.51
CA ILE A 49 6.44 9.05 1.17
C ILE A 49 6.89 8.87 -0.28
N LEU A 50 7.24 7.65 -0.67
CA LEU A 50 7.61 7.34 -2.06
C LEU A 50 6.48 7.65 -3.04
N ALA A 51 5.23 7.35 -2.67
CA ALA A 51 4.08 7.63 -3.53
C ALA A 51 3.84 9.14 -3.71
N VAL A 52 3.91 9.93 -2.62
CA VAL A 52 3.82 11.39 -2.71
C VAL A 52 4.98 11.95 -3.53
N GLY A 53 6.21 11.54 -3.26
CA GLY A 53 7.38 11.95 -4.02
C GLY A 53 7.31 11.56 -5.50
N THR A 54 6.76 10.39 -5.82
CA THR A 54 6.49 10.01 -7.22
C THR A 54 5.56 11.00 -7.90
N GLY A 55 4.52 11.47 -7.22
CA GLY A 55 3.62 12.51 -7.70
C GLY A 55 4.33 13.85 -7.91
N ALA A 56 5.22 14.23 -6.99
CA ALA A 56 6.01 15.46 -7.09
C ALA A 56 6.94 15.45 -8.31
N VAL A 57 7.60 14.32 -8.59
CA VAL A 57 8.56 14.20 -9.70
C VAL A 57 7.89 14.01 -11.05
N PHE A 58 6.87 13.14 -11.12
CA PHE A 58 6.25 12.72 -12.39
C PHE A 58 4.91 13.41 -12.70
N GLY A 59 4.43 14.22 -11.78
CA GLY A 59 3.10 14.83 -11.86
C GLY A 59 1.97 13.83 -11.60
N THR A 60 0.73 14.33 -11.58
CA THR A 60 -0.44 13.54 -11.17
C THR A 60 -0.70 12.33 -12.09
N ALA A 61 -0.70 12.49 -13.41
CA ALA A 61 -1.13 11.43 -14.32
C ALA A 61 -0.11 10.27 -14.38
N VAL A 62 1.15 10.58 -14.64
CA VAL A 62 2.23 9.57 -14.76
C VAL A 62 2.54 8.99 -13.37
N GLY A 63 2.58 9.83 -12.32
CA GLY A 63 2.74 9.38 -10.94
C GLY A 63 1.67 8.39 -10.53
N THR A 64 0.39 8.66 -10.85
CA THR A 64 -0.71 7.71 -10.59
C THR A 64 -0.45 6.35 -11.26
N ALA A 65 -0.01 6.32 -12.51
CA ALA A 65 0.26 5.08 -13.22
C ALA A 65 1.40 4.28 -12.54
N ILE A 66 2.51 4.94 -12.20
CA ILE A 66 3.66 4.32 -11.55
C ILE A 66 3.26 3.72 -10.20
N ILE A 67 2.57 4.49 -9.35
CA ILE A 67 2.15 4.08 -8.02
C ILE A 67 1.12 2.92 -8.11
N ALA A 68 0.13 3.06 -9.00
CA ALA A 68 -0.90 2.04 -9.17
C ALA A 68 -0.32 0.70 -9.64
N VAL A 69 0.65 0.72 -10.56
CA VAL A 69 1.37 -0.47 -11.01
C VAL A 69 2.16 -1.08 -9.85
N GLY A 70 2.96 -0.29 -9.12
CA GLY A 70 3.76 -0.75 -8.00
C GLY A 70 2.90 -1.44 -6.93
N PHE A 71 1.86 -0.76 -6.44
CA PHE A 71 0.94 -1.32 -5.45
C PHE A 71 0.18 -2.55 -5.95
N SER A 72 -0.17 -2.61 -7.24
CA SER A 72 -0.89 -3.75 -7.80
C SER A 72 0.02 -4.96 -7.97
N VAL A 73 1.27 -4.77 -8.35
CA VAL A 73 2.29 -5.84 -8.38
C VAL A 73 2.55 -6.36 -6.98
N GLY A 74 2.72 -5.48 -5.98
CA GLY A 74 2.86 -5.86 -4.58
C GLY A 74 1.66 -6.68 -4.06
N ALA A 75 0.43 -6.24 -4.41
CA ALA A 75 -0.77 -6.98 -4.07
C ALA A 75 -0.84 -8.36 -4.72
N TRP A 76 -0.41 -8.48 -5.97
CA TRP A 76 -0.32 -9.77 -6.66
C TRP A 76 0.71 -10.69 -6.00
N VAL A 77 1.90 -10.18 -5.71
CA VAL A 77 2.94 -10.96 -5.00
C VAL A 77 2.41 -11.43 -3.64
N GLY A 78 1.79 -10.54 -2.86
CA GLY A 78 1.19 -10.89 -1.58
C GLY A 78 0.13 -11.98 -1.68
N TYR A 79 -0.74 -11.91 -2.69
CA TYR A 79 -1.73 -12.95 -2.97
C TYR A 79 -1.07 -14.31 -3.29
N GLU A 80 -0.03 -14.34 -4.15
CA GLU A 80 0.66 -15.58 -4.51
C GLU A 80 1.45 -16.17 -3.33
N VAL A 81 2.06 -15.32 -2.50
CA VAL A 81 2.68 -15.75 -1.24
C VAL A 81 1.66 -16.43 -0.33
N GLY A 82 0.50 -15.79 -0.13
CA GLY A 82 -0.58 -16.37 0.66
C GLY A 82 -1.10 -17.69 0.09
N ARG A 83 -1.25 -17.76 -1.23
CA ARG A 83 -1.71 -18.95 -1.93
C ARG A 83 -0.72 -20.11 -1.83
N SER A 84 0.58 -19.85 -2.02
CA SER A 84 1.63 -20.87 -1.96
C SER A 84 1.90 -21.35 -0.54
N ALA A 85 1.83 -20.46 0.44
CA ALA A 85 1.96 -20.81 1.86
C ALA A 85 0.80 -21.68 2.35
N GLY A 86 -0.38 -21.53 1.73
CA GLY A 86 -1.61 -22.19 2.14
C GLY A 86 -2.07 -21.82 3.56
N ARG A 87 -3.18 -22.42 4.00
CA ARG A 87 -3.73 -22.14 5.34
C ARG A 87 -2.77 -22.46 6.50
N ALA A 88 -1.99 -23.54 6.35
CA ALA A 88 -1.05 -23.99 7.38
C ALA A 88 0.19 -23.09 7.51
N GLY A 89 0.69 -22.54 6.38
CA GLY A 89 1.83 -21.64 6.37
C GLY A 89 1.51 -20.26 6.95
N VAL A 90 0.34 -19.71 6.63
CA VAL A 90 -0.10 -18.40 7.12
C VAL A 90 -0.31 -18.41 8.65
N LYS A 91 -0.69 -19.54 9.25
CA LYS A 91 -0.76 -19.72 10.71
C LYS A 91 0.53 -19.41 11.46
N ARG A 92 1.68 -19.56 10.80
CA ARG A 92 2.98 -19.26 11.40
C ARG A 92 3.32 -17.77 11.43
N TRP A 93 2.68 -16.96 10.59
CA TRP A 93 3.01 -15.56 10.37
C TRP A 93 1.96 -14.59 10.88
N VAL A 94 0.74 -15.06 11.07
CA VAL A 94 -0.40 -14.25 11.54
C VAL A 94 -1.04 -14.98 12.70
N ASP A 95 -1.19 -14.32 13.83
CA ASP A 95 -1.88 -14.85 15.01
C ASP A 95 -3.31 -15.30 14.67
N ASP A 96 -3.78 -16.37 15.33
CA ASP A 96 -5.07 -17.01 15.04
C ASP A 96 -6.27 -16.04 15.19
N ALA A 97 -6.25 -15.17 16.17
CA ALA A 97 -7.39 -14.28 16.46
C ALA A 97 -7.66 -13.19 15.39
N PRO A 98 -6.66 -12.47 14.84
CA PRO A 98 -6.88 -11.57 13.72
C PRO A 98 -7.29 -12.31 12.45
N ARG A 99 -6.76 -13.49 12.23
CA ARG A 99 -6.99 -14.29 11.04
C ARG A 99 -8.41 -14.82 10.97
N GLU A 100 -8.91 -15.43 12.04
CA GLU A 100 -10.28 -15.97 12.11
C GLU A 100 -11.33 -14.88 11.87
N ARG A 101 -11.10 -13.70 12.43
CA ARG A 101 -11.92 -12.52 12.15
C ARG A 101 -11.86 -12.11 10.69
N LEU A 102 -10.69 -12.13 10.06
CA LEU A 102 -10.50 -11.80 8.65
C LEU A 102 -11.16 -12.85 7.73
N GLU A 103 -11.04 -14.15 8.05
CA GLU A 103 -11.68 -15.22 7.28
C GLU A 103 -13.22 -15.14 7.35
N VAL A 104 -13.78 -14.96 8.53
CA VAL A 104 -15.23 -14.80 8.73
C VAL A 104 -15.73 -13.52 8.07
N PHE A 105 -15.00 -12.43 8.21
CA PHE A 105 -15.35 -11.15 7.63
C PHE A 105 -15.19 -11.15 6.10
N ALA A 106 -14.16 -11.81 5.57
CA ALA A 106 -13.96 -12.00 4.13
C ALA A 106 -15.05 -12.86 3.49
N ALA A 107 -15.50 -13.90 4.19
CA ALA A 107 -16.63 -14.74 3.75
C ALA A 107 -17.93 -13.93 3.68
N LYS A 108 -18.16 -13.02 4.63
CA LYS A 108 -19.39 -12.23 4.75
C LYS A 108 -19.40 -10.97 3.88
N HIS A 109 -18.28 -10.30 3.73
CA HIS A 109 -18.18 -8.97 3.09
C HIS A 109 -17.36 -8.95 1.79
N GLY A 110 -16.67 -10.04 1.46
CA GLY A 110 -15.98 -10.24 0.18
C GLY A 110 -15.10 -9.08 -0.28
N ALA A 111 -15.42 -8.54 -1.46
CA ALA A 111 -14.65 -7.47 -2.08
C ALA A 111 -14.66 -6.14 -1.30
N GLY A 112 -15.74 -5.83 -0.60
CA GLY A 112 -15.86 -4.60 0.19
C GLY A 112 -14.86 -4.52 1.34
N LEU A 113 -14.53 -5.67 1.93
CA LEU A 113 -13.49 -5.75 2.96
C LEU A 113 -12.09 -5.45 2.41
N LEU A 114 -11.76 -6.04 1.25
CA LEU A 114 -10.47 -5.78 0.61
C LEU A 114 -10.31 -4.29 0.28
N LEU A 115 -11.39 -3.63 -0.13
CA LEU A 115 -11.40 -2.18 -0.36
C LEU A 115 -11.17 -1.39 0.94
N ALA A 116 -11.91 -1.72 2.00
CA ALA A 116 -11.79 -1.02 3.28
C ALA A 116 -10.41 -1.21 3.92
N MET A 117 -9.81 -2.39 3.78
CA MET A 117 -8.46 -2.67 4.32
C MET A 117 -7.35 -1.98 3.54
N ARG A 118 -7.59 -1.62 2.27
CA ARG A 118 -6.60 -0.91 1.46
C ARG A 118 -6.25 0.48 2.00
N ALA A 119 -7.12 1.06 2.75
CA ALA A 119 -6.91 2.37 3.35
C ALA A 119 -5.91 2.38 4.52
N VAL A 120 -5.58 1.20 5.07
CA VAL A 120 -4.60 1.05 6.16
C VAL A 120 -3.46 0.16 5.65
N PRO A 121 -2.23 0.68 5.46
CA PRO A 121 -1.13 -0.04 4.81
C PRO A 121 -0.92 -1.48 5.30
N VAL A 122 -0.71 -1.67 6.58
CA VAL A 122 -0.49 -3.00 7.19
C VAL A 122 -1.66 -3.97 6.94
N LEU A 123 -2.90 -3.45 6.97
CA LEU A 123 -4.09 -4.27 6.71
C LEU A 123 -4.25 -4.56 5.21
N ALA A 124 -3.82 -3.64 4.35
CA ALA A 124 -3.82 -3.82 2.91
C ALA A 124 -2.97 -5.04 2.51
N GLU A 125 -1.75 -5.12 3.03
CA GLU A 125 -0.82 -6.22 2.78
C GLU A 125 -1.31 -7.54 3.39
N ALA A 126 -1.71 -7.53 4.66
CA ALA A 126 -2.25 -8.71 5.33
C ALA A 126 -3.49 -9.25 4.61
N SER A 127 -4.36 -8.38 4.10
CA SER A 127 -5.61 -8.78 3.45
C SER A 127 -5.40 -9.58 2.17
N VAL A 128 -4.39 -9.24 1.34
CA VAL A 128 -4.11 -9.99 0.10
C VAL A 128 -3.46 -11.33 0.37
N VAL A 129 -2.60 -11.41 1.41
CA VAL A 129 -2.02 -12.70 1.85
C VAL A 129 -3.11 -13.63 2.37
N VAL A 130 -4.02 -13.12 3.22
CA VAL A 130 -5.17 -13.88 3.72
C VAL A 130 -6.10 -14.29 2.58
N ALA A 131 -6.39 -13.40 1.63
CA ALA A 131 -7.21 -13.72 0.46
C ALA A 131 -6.59 -14.85 -0.38
N GLY A 132 -5.27 -14.84 -0.57
CA GLY A 132 -4.54 -15.91 -1.24
C GLY A 132 -4.66 -17.24 -0.51
N SER A 133 -4.42 -17.26 0.81
CA SER A 133 -4.48 -18.48 1.64
C SER A 133 -5.88 -19.04 1.82
N SER A 134 -6.91 -18.20 1.73
CA SER A 134 -8.32 -18.61 1.87
C SER A 134 -8.93 -19.17 0.58
N GLY A 135 -8.19 -19.14 -0.56
CA GLY A 135 -8.65 -19.64 -1.84
C GLY A 135 -9.64 -18.72 -2.56
N MET A 136 -9.67 -17.42 -2.23
CA MET A 136 -10.45 -16.45 -2.98
C MET A 136 -10.03 -16.43 -4.46
N ALA A 137 -10.98 -16.23 -5.37
CA ALA A 137 -10.70 -16.19 -6.80
C ALA A 137 -9.72 -15.06 -7.15
N ARG A 138 -8.56 -15.43 -7.73
CA ARG A 138 -7.48 -14.51 -8.11
C ARG A 138 -7.97 -13.28 -8.87
N ALA A 139 -8.76 -13.49 -9.92
CA ALA A 139 -9.27 -12.40 -10.73
C ALA A 139 -10.08 -11.38 -9.92
N ARG A 140 -10.89 -11.85 -8.97
CA ARG A 140 -11.67 -10.97 -8.09
C ARG A 140 -10.77 -10.16 -7.17
N VAL A 141 -9.79 -10.80 -6.52
CA VAL A 141 -8.87 -10.12 -5.60
C VAL A 141 -8.08 -9.05 -6.35
N LEU A 142 -7.48 -9.42 -7.49
CA LEU A 142 -6.67 -8.49 -8.28
C LEU A 142 -7.51 -7.34 -8.84
N ALA A 143 -8.71 -7.60 -9.37
CA ALA A 143 -9.58 -6.53 -9.89
C ALA A 143 -9.94 -5.51 -8.80
N VAL A 144 -10.36 -5.98 -7.63
CA VAL A 144 -10.75 -5.11 -6.51
C VAL A 144 -9.56 -4.33 -5.98
N THR A 145 -8.42 -5.00 -5.76
CA THR A 145 -7.23 -4.34 -5.22
C THR A 145 -6.63 -3.35 -6.20
N THR A 146 -6.60 -3.67 -7.51
CA THR A 146 -6.11 -2.74 -8.53
C THR A 146 -7.01 -1.51 -8.64
N ALA A 147 -8.34 -1.67 -8.62
CA ALA A 147 -9.25 -0.52 -8.63
C ALA A 147 -9.03 0.39 -7.42
N ALA A 148 -8.88 -0.19 -6.22
CA ALA A 148 -8.57 0.58 -5.01
C ALA A 148 -7.19 1.26 -5.09
N ASN A 149 -6.17 0.55 -5.60
CA ASN A 149 -4.83 1.09 -5.77
C ASN A 149 -4.79 2.29 -6.72
N ILE A 150 -5.59 2.28 -7.80
CA ILE A 150 -5.69 3.42 -8.72
C ILE A 150 -6.23 4.66 -7.99
N ILE A 151 -7.27 4.50 -7.17
CA ILE A 151 -7.84 5.60 -6.40
C ILE A 151 -6.83 6.16 -5.40
N ILE A 152 -6.17 5.28 -4.64
CA ILE A 152 -5.16 5.67 -3.66
C ILE A 152 -3.96 6.32 -4.36
N ALA A 153 -3.49 5.74 -5.46
CA ALA A 153 -2.40 6.27 -6.27
C ALA A 153 -2.71 7.69 -6.80
N LEU A 154 -3.94 7.91 -7.26
CA LEU A 154 -4.38 9.23 -7.73
C LEU A 154 -4.29 10.26 -6.60
N VAL A 155 -4.74 9.91 -5.40
CA VAL A 155 -4.70 10.83 -4.25
C VAL A 155 -3.26 11.16 -3.86
N TYR A 156 -2.37 10.15 -3.76
CA TYR A 156 -0.95 10.39 -3.46
C TYR A 156 -0.24 11.20 -4.54
N ALA A 157 -0.45 10.83 -5.81
CA ALA A 157 0.19 11.52 -6.93
C ALA A 157 -0.29 12.97 -7.05
N ALA A 158 -1.59 13.23 -6.89
CA ALA A 158 -2.13 14.59 -6.90
C ALA A 158 -1.57 15.42 -5.74
N SER A 159 -1.51 14.85 -4.54
CA SER A 159 -0.95 15.53 -3.36
C SER A 159 0.53 15.88 -3.58
N GLY A 160 1.32 14.97 -4.12
CA GLY A 160 2.73 15.22 -4.44
C GLY A 160 2.91 16.29 -5.51
N SER A 161 2.16 16.21 -6.60
CA SER A 161 2.20 17.20 -7.68
C SER A 161 1.83 18.60 -7.18
N ILE A 162 0.75 18.74 -6.41
CA ILE A 162 0.33 20.03 -5.82
C ILE A 162 1.39 20.55 -4.84
N SER A 163 2.00 19.68 -4.04
CA SER A 163 3.06 20.06 -3.11
C SER A 163 4.30 20.60 -3.85
N ALA A 164 4.67 20.00 -4.96
CA ALA A 164 5.79 20.47 -5.80
C ALA A 164 5.48 21.85 -6.41
N ASP A 165 4.26 22.03 -6.92
CA ASP A 165 3.85 23.29 -7.54
C ASP A 165 3.72 24.46 -6.53
N THR A 166 3.32 24.18 -5.30
CA THR A 166 3.07 25.18 -4.25
C THR A 166 4.27 25.40 -3.32
N GLY A 167 5.28 24.52 -3.38
CA GLY A 167 6.42 24.52 -2.46
C GLY A 167 6.02 24.18 -1.01
N SER A 168 4.82 23.65 -0.77
CA SER A 168 4.32 23.37 0.57
C SER A 168 4.57 21.93 1.00
N LEU A 169 5.63 21.74 1.79
CA LEU A 169 5.95 20.46 2.41
C LEU A 169 4.82 19.95 3.33
N GLU A 170 4.04 20.86 3.87
CA GLU A 170 2.91 20.55 4.75
C GLU A 170 1.81 19.74 4.05
N LEU A 171 1.52 20.05 2.78
CA LEU A 171 0.53 19.28 1.99
C LEU A 171 1.02 17.85 1.71
N ALA A 172 2.32 17.67 1.45
CA ALA A 172 2.91 16.35 1.27
C ALA A 172 2.82 15.52 2.56
N ALA A 173 3.17 16.11 3.70
CA ALA A 173 3.07 15.47 5.01
C ALA A 173 1.62 15.14 5.40
N MET A 174 0.69 16.06 5.15
CA MET A 174 -0.74 15.83 5.40
C MET A 174 -1.31 14.69 4.56
N ALA A 175 -0.90 14.55 3.32
CA ALA A 175 -1.31 13.44 2.46
C ALA A 175 -0.70 12.11 2.92
N GLY A 176 0.60 12.09 3.23
CA GLY A 176 1.31 10.89 3.67
C GLY A 176 0.78 10.29 4.98
N VAL A 177 0.36 11.13 5.92
CA VAL A 177 -0.14 10.73 7.25
C VAL A 177 -1.66 10.82 7.34
N GLY A 178 -2.25 11.84 6.72
CA GLY A 178 -3.68 12.13 6.84
C GLY A 178 -4.57 11.09 6.15
N ILE A 179 -4.16 10.59 4.98
CA ILE A 179 -4.95 9.60 4.24
C ILE A 179 -5.04 8.26 5.01
N PRO A 180 -3.93 7.66 5.47
CA PRO A 180 -4.00 6.48 6.33
C PRO A 180 -4.74 6.74 7.64
N GLY A 181 -4.56 7.91 8.25
CA GLY A 181 -5.22 8.30 9.49
C GLY A 181 -6.74 8.40 9.35
N LEU A 182 -7.24 9.09 8.32
CA LEU A 182 -8.67 9.20 8.03
C LEU A 182 -9.29 7.84 7.70
N ALA A 183 -8.58 7.01 6.96
CA ALA A 183 -9.01 5.66 6.64
C ALA A 183 -9.11 4.78 7.89
N MET A 184 -8.15 4.90 8.81
CA MET A 184 -8.19 4.20 10.10
C MET A 184 -9.38 4.66 10.95
N LEU A 185 -9.68 5.96 10.98
CA LEU A 185 -10.84 6.51 11.69
C LEU A 185 -12.16 6.03 11.07
N ALA A 186 -12.25 5.97 9.75
CA ALA A 186 -13.43 5.43 9.06
C ALA A 186 -13.68 3.96 9.42
N THR A 187 -12.63 3.13 9.45
CA THR A 187 -12.75 1.71 9.80
C THR A 187 -13.12 1.49 11.27
N THR A 188 -12.72 2.38 12.18
CA THR A 188 -13.10 2.29 13.61
C THR A 188 -14.58 2.64 13.86
N ARG A 189 -15.18 3.49 13.04
CA ARG A 189 -16.62 3.81 13.11
C ARG A 189 -17.50 2.65 12.66
N PHE A 190 -17.10 1.94 11.59
CA PHE A 190 -17.79 0.72 11.14
C PHE A 190 -17.76 -0.44 12.15
N ARG A 191 -16.96 -0.36 13.18
CA ARG A 191 -16.86 -1.38 14.25
C ARG A 191 -17.87 -1.20 15.38
N ARG A 192 -18.61 -0.10 15.41
CA ARG A 192 -19.53 0.23 16.50
C ARG A 192 -21.01 -0.04 16.18
N ASP A 193 -21.29 -0.36 14.93
CA ASP A 193 -22.60 -0.82 14.45
C ASP A 193 -22.54 -2.33 14.11
#